data_d2cccd2133cdea9918031c2f25a3910d
#
_entry.id   d2cccd2133cdea9918031c2f25a3910d
#
_cell.length_a   1.000
_cell.length_b   1.000
_cell.length_c   1.000
_cell.angle_alpha   90.00
_cell.angle_beta   90.00
_cell.angle_gamma   90.00
#
_symmetry.space_group_name_H-M   'P 1'
#
loop_
_entity.id
_entity.type
_entity.pdbx_description
1 polymer ?
#
loop_
_entity_poly.entity_id
_entity_poly.type
_entity_poly.pdbx_seq_one_letter_code
_entity_poly.pdbx_strand_id
1 'polypeptide(L)'
;MRALQGFLDSVFKIANIPLVYPHYTCISRRAKEVEVSFKTKTRGAIQHLTIDATGLKVYGEGEWKVKKHGTDGKRRVWRKLHLAVDTSTHEIVAAELSLSNITNAEVLPNLLKQTRRKIIVISGDDAYETRNCHDAIRVKRAVPLIPP
;
A
#
# COMPACT_ATOMS: atom_id res chain seq x y z
N MET A 1 11.17 13.80 -1.10
CA MET A 1 10.28 14.90 -1.53
C MET A 1 11.00 16.09 -2.15
N ARG A 2 12.17 16.55 -1.66
CA ARG A 2 12.92 17.67 -2.29
C ARG A 2 13.29 17.40 -3.76
N ALA A 3 13.80 16.21 -4.06
CA ALA A 3 14.14 15.84 -5.43
C ALA A 3 12.92 15.83 -6.38
N LEU A 4 11.76 15.38 -5.90
CA LEU A 4 10.52 15.41 -6.66
C LEU A 4 10.08 16.84 -6.96
N GLN A 5 10.23 17.76 -5.99
CA GLN A 5 9.92 19.17 -6.23
C GLN A 5 10.84 19.77 -7.30
N GLY A 6 12.16 19.56 -7.19
CA GLY A 6 13.10 20.04 -8.21
C GLY A 6 12.82 19.47 -9.62
N PHE A 7 12.37 18.22 -9.69
CA PHE A 7 11.93 17.61 -10.95
C PHE A 7 10.67 18.31 -11.52
N LEU A 8 9.64 18.52 -10.68
CA LEU A 8 8.42 19.22 -11.09
C LEU A 8 8.71 20.66 -11.53
N ASP A 9 9.57 21.39 -10.79
CA ASP A 9 10.02 22.73 -11.16
C ASP A 9 10.64 22.75 -12.57
N SER A 10 11.49 21.76 -12.86
CA SER A 10 12.15 21.63 -14.15
C SER A 10 11.15 21.32 -15.27
N VAL A 11 10.22 20.39 -15.03
CA VAL A 11 9.20 20.01 -16.01
C VAL A 11 8.26 21.19 -16.32
N PHE A 12 7.77 21.89 -15.30
CA PHE A 12 6.88 23.02 -15.49
C PHE A 12 7.55 24.19 -16.18
N LYS A 13 8.83 24.44 -15.90
CA LYS A 13 9.61 25.45 -16.59
C LYS A 13 9.80 25.09 -18.07
N ILE A 14 10.15 23.83 -18.38
CA ILE A 14 10.34 23.37 -19.78
C ILE A 14 9.02 23.39 -20.56
N ALA A 15 7.95 22.93 -19.93
CA ALA A 15 6.63 22.86 -20.55
C ALA A 15 5.88 24.20 -20.54
N ASN A 16 6.45 25.26 -19.96
CA ASN A 16 5.86 26.59 -19.80
C ASN A 16 4.45 26.55 -19.18
N ILE A 17 4.29 25.70 -18.15
CA ILE A 17 3.00 25.47 -17.46
C ILE A 17 2.88 26.45 -16.28
N PRO A 18 1.92 27.38 -16.25
CA PRO A 18 1.73 28.33 -15.17
C PRO A 18 0.96 27.73 -13.98
N LEU A 19 1.39 26.58 -13.46
CA LEU A 19 0.76 25.93 -12.31
C LEU A 19 1.51 26.24 -11.02
N VAL A 20 0.75 26.67 -10.01
CA VAL A 20 1.23 26.82 -8.64
C VAL A 20 0.92 25.52 -7.88
N TYR A 21 1.94 24.88 -7.34
CA TYR A 21 1.78 23.69 -6.52
C TYR A 21 2.40 23.88 -5.13
N PRO A 22 1.93 23.17 -4.11
CA PRO A 22 2.38 23.36 -2.76
C PRO A 22 3.83 22.90 -2.56
N HIS A 23 4.59 23.66 -1.79
CA HIS A 23 5.95 23.27 -1.43
C HIS A 23 5.97 21.93 -0.68
N TYR A 24 7.05 21.12 -0.86
CA TYR A 24 7.17 19.80 -0.24
C TYR A 24 6.99 19.81 1.28
N THR A 25 7.36 20.91 1.96
CA THR A 25 7.18 21.04 3.41
C THR A 25 5.72 21.10 3.82
N CYS A 26 4.86 21.73 3.00
CA CYS A 26 3.42 21.78 3.23
C CYS A 26 2.81 20.38 3.11
N ILE A 27 3.23 19.60 2.11
CA ILE A 27 2.79 18.21 1.92
C ILE A 27 3.26 17.34 3.08
N SER A 28 4.52 17.50 3.51
CA SER A 28 5.09 16.74 4.63
C SER A 28 4.39 17.03 5.95
N ARG A 29 4.01 18.29 6.19
CA ARG A 29 3.23 18.68 7.37
C ARG A 29 1.83 18.09 7.33
N ARG A 30 1.13 18.27 6.22
CA ARG A 30 -0.22 17.70 6.03
C ARG A 30 -0.25 16.20 6.19
N ALA A 31 0.74 15.48 5.67
CA ALA A 31 0.82 14.02 5.83
C ALA A 31 0.94 13.57 7.30
N LYS A 32 1.42 14.43 8.20
CA LYS A 32 1.46 14.14 9.65
C LYS A 32 0.15 14.47 10.38
N GLU A 33 -0.61 15.43 9.86
CA GLU A 33 -1.82 15.96 10.50
C GLU A 33 -3.10 15.31 9.98
N VAL A 34 -3.06 14.73 8.77
CA VAL A 34 -4.24 14.11 8.16
C VAL A 34 -4.53 12.77 8.81
N GLU A 35 -5.66 12.69 9.47
CA GLU A 35 -6.23 11.42 9.92
C GLU A 35 -6.90 10.71 8.71
N VAL A 36 -6.31 9.59 8.29
CA VAL A 36 -6.85 8.81 7.16
C VAL A 36 -7.88 7.82 7.68
N SER A 37 -9.12 8.00 7.29
CA SER A 37 -10.20 7.04 7.55
C SER A 37 -10.62 6.37 6.24
N PHE A 38 -10.42 5.06 6.14
CA PHE A 38 -10.87 4.26 4.99
C PHE A 38 -12.39 4.01 5.05
N LYS A 39 -13.17 5.07 4.93
CA LYS A 39 -14.61 4.96 4.76
C LYS A 39 -14.93 4.94 3.27
N THR A 40 -15.18 3.77 2.72
CA THR A 40 -15.64 3.64 1.34
C THR A 40 -17.01 4.30 1.21
N LYS A 41 -17.15 5.19 0.23
CA LYS A 41 -18.42 5.87 -0.06
C LYS A 41 -19.38 4.96 -0.82
N THR A 42 -18.83 3.99 -1.53
CA THR A 42 -19.58 3.06 -2.38
C THR A 42 -20.35 2.06 -1.53
N ARG A 43 -21.63 1.88 -1.84
CA ARG A 43 -22.51 0.87 -1.24
C ARG A 43 -22.69 -0.32 -2.20
N GLY A 44 -23.08 -1.49 -1.66
CA GLY A 44 -23.32 -2.68 -2.44
C GLY A 44 -22.18 -3.69 -2.40
N ALA A 45 -22.27 -4.74 -3.22
CA ALA A 45 -21.26 -5.78 -3.31
C ALA A 45 -20.03 -5.30 -4.10
N ILE A 46 -18.85 -5.75 -3.68
CA ILE A 46 -17.61 -5.58 -4.42
C ILE A 46 -17.56 -6.70 -5.44
N GLN A 47 -17.57 -6.36 -6.73
CA GLN A 47 -17.54 -7.34 -7.79
C GLN A 47 -16.18 -8.03 -7.85
N HIS A 48 -15.11 -7.25 -7.80
CA HIS A 48 -13.76 -7.77 -7.88
C HIS A 48 -12.83 -6.96 -6.95
N LEU A 49 -12.28 -7.65 -5.96
CA LEU A 49 -11.30 -7.11 -5.02
C LEU A 49 -9.93 -7.63 -5.39
N THR A 50 -8.98 -6.74 -5.66
CA THR A 50 -7.58 -7.10 -5.88
C THR A 50 -6.77 -6.82 -4.63
N ILE A 51 -5.92 -7.77 -4.26
CA ILE A 51 -5.05 -7.69 -3.09
C ILE A 51 -3.60 -7.79 -3.54
N ASP A 52 -2.77 -6.87 -3.03
CA ASP A 52 -1.34 -6.87 -3.29
C ASP A 52 -0.56 -6.35 -2.08
N ALA A 53 0.74 -6.67 -2.03
CA ALA A 53 1.63 -6.24 -0.98
C ALA A 53 2.89 -5.58 -1.57
N THR A 54 3.23 -4.41 -1.09
CA THR A 54 4.44 -3.69 -1.51
C THR A 54 5.38 -3.45 -0.34
N GLY A 55 6.69 -3.55 -0.61
CA GLY A 55 7.73 -3.26 0.36
C GLY A 55 7.94 -1.75 0.51
N LEU A 56 7.86 -1.26 1.74
CA LEU A 56 8.14 0.13 2.09
C LEU A 56 9.46 0.23 2.87
N LYS A 57 10.35 1.09 2.39
CA LYS A 57 11.55 1.47 3.15
C LYS A 57 11.18 2.50 4.22
N VAL A 58 11.34 2.11 5.48
CA VAL A 58 11.23 3.06 6.58
C VAL A 58 12.54 3.85 6.66
N TYR A 59 12.45 5.10 7.09
CA TYR A 59 13.58 6.03 7.19
C TYR A 59 14.79 5.41 7.89
N GLY A 60 15.96 5.59 7.29
CA GLY A 60 17.26 5.12 7.80
C GLY A 60 18.37 5.39 6.80
N GLU A 61 19.61 5.24 7.22
CA GLU A 61 20.78 5.39 6.33
C GLU A 61 20.86 4.28 5.29
N GLY A 62 21.40 4.58 4.10
CA GLY A 62 21.54 3.59 3.03
C GLY A 62 22.44 2.44 3.44
N GLU A 63 22.09 1.22 3.04
CA GLU A 63 22.89 0.01 3.30
C GLU A 63 24.35 0.15 2.85
N TRP A 64 24.55 0.87 1.74
CA TRP A 64 25.88 1.16 1.20
C TRP A 64 26.71 2.01 2.17
N LYS A 65 26.11 3.02 2.81
CA LYS A 65 26.79 3.91 3.75
C LYS A 65 27.17 3.17 5.04
N VAL A 66 26.29 2.34 5.55
CA VAL A 66 26.53 1.49 6.71
C VAL A 66 27.63 0.45 6.41
N LYS A 67 27.64 -0.16 5.23
CA LYS A 67 28.64 -1.14 4.81
C LYS A 67 30.01 -0.52 4.61
N LYS A 68 30.10 0.73 4.11
CA LYS A 68 31.37 1.41 3.81
C LYS A 68 32.02 2.07 5.02
N HIS A 69 31.24 2.55 5.97
CA HIS A 69 31.76 3.39 7.06
C HIS A 69 31.62 2.76 8.46
N GLY A 70 31.05 1.56 8.57
CA GLY A 70 31.01 0.79 9.83
C GLY A 70 30.41 1.53 11.02
N THR A 71 29.51 2.49 10.77
CA THR A 71 29.02 3.40 11.78
C THR A 71 27.73 2.92 12.44
N ASP A 72 27.43 3.43 13.63
CA ASP A 72 26.19 3.28 14.42
C ASP A 72 24.91 3.74 13.68
N GLY A 73 24.95 3.81 12.35
CA GLY A 73 23.84 4.18 11.49
C GLY A 73 22.65 3.24 11.67
N LYS A 74 21.51 3.77 11.99
CA LYS A 74 20.27 3.00 12.09
C LYS A 74 20.00 2.31 10.77
N ARG A 75 20.11 0.97 10.78
CA ARG A 75 19.81 0.11 9.63
C ARG A 75 18.41 0.40 9.11
N ARG A 76 18.24 0.53 7.80
CA ARG A 76 16.92 0.66 7.18
C ARG A 76 16.05 -0.53 7.54
N VAL A 77 14.87 -0.24 8.03
CA VAL A 77 13.88 -1.25 8.35
C VAL A 77 12.84 -1.28 7.23
N TRP A 78 12.56 -2.47 6.72
CA TRP A 78 11.51 -2.68 5.75
C TRP A 78 10.18 -2.96 6.44
N ARG A 79 9.12 -2.52 5.84
CA ARG A 79 7.73 -2.86 6.19
C ARG A 79 7.03 -3.30 4.92
N LYS A 80 5.96 -4.07 5.07
CA LYS A 80 5.06 -4.41 3.97
C LYS A 80 3.74 -3.64 4.14
N LEU A 81 3.30 -2.99 3.09
CA LEU A 81 1.95 -2.41 3.01
C LEU A 81 1.11 -3.34 2.15
N HIS A 82 0.06 -3.89 2.74
CA HIS A 82 -0.94 -4.69 2.06
C HIS A 82 -2.15 -3.81 1.74
N LEU A 83 -2.62 -3.86 0.52
CA LEU A 83 -3.76 -3.10 0.04
C LEU A 83 -4.80 -4.04 -0.55
N ALA A 84 -6.06 -3.73 -0.28
CA ALA A 84 -7.21 -4.33 -0.96
C ALA A 84 -7.97 -3.22 -1.69
N VAL A 85 -8.10 -3.36 -3.00
CA VAL A 85 -8.65 -2.35 -3.91
C VAL A 85 -9.84 -2.91 -4.67
N ASP A 86 -10.96 -2.18 -4.67
CA ASP A 86 -12.11 -2.47 -5.53
C ASP A 86 -11.77 -2.02 -6.96
N THR A 87 -11.63 -2.97 -7.89
CA THR A 87 -11.20 -2.67 -9.27
C THR A 87 -12.23 -1.87 -10.06
N SER A 88 -13.50 -1.92 -9.67
CA SER A 88 -14.57 -1.19 -10.35
C SER A 88 -14.58 0.30 -10.00
N THR A 89 -14.25 0.64 -8.76
CA THR A 89 -14.29 2.00 -8.24
C THR A 89 -12.91 2.61 -8.00
N HIS A 90 -11.85 1.78 -8.03
CA HIS A 90 -10.47 2.12 -7.65
C HIS A 90 -10.35 2.62 -6.19
N GLU A 91 -11.35 2.32 -5.36
CA GLU A 91 -11.30 2.65 -3.93
C GLU A 91 -10.41 1.65 -3.18
N ILE A 92 -9.56 2.18 -2.30
CA ILE A 92 -8.86 1.36 -1.30
C ILE A 92 -9.89 0.95 -0.25
N VAL A 93 -10.22 -0.33 -0.22
CA VAL A 93 -11.23 -0.90 0.70
C VAL A 93 -10.62 -1.21 2.05
N ALA A 94 -9.39 -1.69 2.07
CA ALA A 94 -8.64 -2.04 3.27
C ALA A 94 -7.15 -1.84 3.07
N ALA A 95 -6.44 -1.53 4.16
CA ALA A 95 -4.99 -1.43 4.17
C ALA A 95 -4.44 -1.94 5.49
N GLU A 96 -3.29 -2.61 5.45
CA GLU A 96 -2.60 -3.10 6.63
C GLU A 96 -1.09 -2.99 6.47
N LEU A 97 -0.42 -2.51 7.51
CA LEU A 97 1.03 -2.39 7.55
C LEU A 97 1.60 -3.50 8.44
N SER A 98 2.46 -4.33 7.88
CA SER A 98 3.10 -5.43 8.59
C SER A 98 4.63 -5.31 8.67
N LEU A 99 5.24 -6.14 9.47
CA LEU A 99 6.69 -6.36 9.45
C LEU A 99 7.08 -7.09 8.16
N SER A 100 8.31 -6.89 7.70
CA SER A 100 8.79 -7.52 6.47
C SER A 100 8.86 -9.05 6.52
N ASN A 101 8.95 -9.64 7.70
CA ASN A 101 8.99 -11.08 7.93
C ASN A 101 7.61 -11.74 8.05
N ILE A 102 6.54 -10.95 8.12
CA ILE A 102 5.17 -11.47 8.15
C ILE A 102 4.76 -11.89 6.74
N THR A 103 4.15 -13.06 6.63
CA THR A 103 3.67 -13.60 5.36
C THR A 103 2.36 -12.95 4.92
N ASN A 104 2.08 -12.97 3.62
CA ASN A 104 0.83 -12.45 3.09
C ASN A 104 -0.37 -13.24 3.63
N ALA A 105 -0.20 -14.54 3.85
CA ALA A 105 -1.23 -15.41 4.41
C ALA A 105 -1.65 -15.06 5.85
N GLU A 106 -0.71 -14.56 6.66
CA GLU A 106 -1.00 -14.14 8.04
C GLU A 106 -1.78 -12.82 8.08
N VAL A 107 -1.56 -11.94 7.10
CA VAL A 107 -2.20 -10.62 7.05
C VAL A 107 -3.59 -10.68 6.41
N LEU A 108 -3.80 -11.55 5.44
CA LEU A 108 -5.03 -11.60 4.66
C LEU A 108 -6.33 -11.69 5.48
N PRO A 109 -6.43 -12.51 6.53
CA PRO A 109 -7.65 -12.57 7.35
C PRO A 109 -8.00 -11.22 8.00
N ASN A 110 -6.98 -10.48 8.49
CA ASN A 110 -7.17 -9.17 9.10
C ASN A 110 -7.56 -8.12 8.07
N LEU A 111 -6.91 -8.14 6.90
CA LEU A 111 -7.25 -7.27 5.79
C LEU A 111 -8.70 -7.45 5.34
N LEU A 112 -9.16 -8.69 5.21
CA LEU A 112 -10.54 -9.00 4.83
C LEU A 112 -11.57 -8.65 5.92
N LYS A 113 -11.20 -8.69 7.21
CA LYS A 113 -12.10 -8.29 8.30
C LYS A 113 -12.45 -6.79 8.28
N GLN A 114 -11.62 -5.94 7.67
CA GLN A 114 -11.84 -4.50 7.61
C GLN A 114 -13.03 -4.11 6.73
N THR A 115 -13.46 -4.98 5.79
CA THR A 115 -14.67 -4.74 5.01
C THR A 115 -15.83 -5.63 5.44
N ARG A 116 -17.03 -5.03 5.57
CA ARG A 116 -18.28 -5.76 5.82
C ARG A 116 -19.08 -6.00 4.53
N ARG A 117 -18.65 -5.40 3.43
CA ARG A 117 -19.30 -5.57 2.12
C ARG A 117 -19.15 -7.01 1.63
N LYS A 118 -20.17 -7.51 0.93
CA LYS A 118 -20.06 -8.77 0.19
C LYS A 118 -19.03 -8.62 -0.92
N ILE A 119 -18.16 -9.62 -1.07
CA ILE A 119 -17.15 -9.68 -2.11
C ILE A 119 -17.49 -10.87 -3.00
N ILE A 120 -17.45 -10.68 -4.32
CA ILE A 120 -17.77 -11.76 -5.27
C ILE A 120 -16.50 -12.49 -5.66
N VAL A 121 -15.46 -11.76 -6.10
CA VAL A 121 -14.17 -12.32 -6.52
C VAL A 121 -13.05 -11.63 -5.79
N ILE A 122 -12.04 -12.40 -5.39
CA ILE A 122 -10.78 -11.90 -4.80
C ILE A 122 -9.63 -12.39 -5.66
N SER A 123 -8.82 -11.47 -6.18
CA SER A 123 -7.58 -11.78 -6.89
C SER A 123 -6.35 -11.36 -6.09
N GLY A 124 -5.30 -12.13 -6.20
CA GLY A 124 -3.98 -11.88 -5.63
C GLY A 124 -2.90 -12.53 -6.50
N ASP A 125 -1.64 -12.26 -6.17
CA ASP A 125 -0.51 -12.93 -6.78
C ASP A 125 -0.27 -14.33 -6.17
N ASP A 126 0.73 -15.07 -6.66
CA ASP A 126 1.15 -16.39 -6.19
C ASP A 126 1.54 -16.42 -4.70
N ALA A 127 1.96 -15.29 -4.14
CA ALA A 127 2.29 -15.18 -2.71
C ALA A 127 1.07 -15.38 -1.78
N TYR A 128 -0.15 -15.36 -2.34
CA TYR A 128 -1.41 -15.70 -1.65
C TYR A 128 -1.90 -17.12 -1.93
N GLU A 129 -1.17 -17.93 -2.71
CA GLU A 129 -1.51 -19.32 -2.99
C GLU A 129 -1.16 -20.22 -1.80
N THR A 130 -1.91 -20.07 -0.73
CA THR A 130 -1.78 -20.88 0.49
C THR A 130 -3.15 -21.33 0.98
N ARG A 131 -3.19 -22.51 1.64
CA ARG A 131 -4.42 -23.03 2.26
C ARG A 131 -5.08 -21.99 3.16
N ASN A 132 -4.30 -21.28 3.98
CA ASN A 132 -4.82 -20.26 4.90
C ASN A 132 -5.48 -19.09 4.16
N CYS A 133 -4.94 -18.69 3.01
CA CYS A 133 -5.55 -17.65 2.18
C CYS A 133 -6.86 -18.13 1.58
N HIS A 134 -6.90 -19.33 1.02
CA HIS A 134 -8.12 -19.92 0.48
C HIS A 134 -9.21 -20.05 1.54
N ASP A 135 -8.87 -20.48 2.75
CA ASP A 135 -9.81 -20.58 3.87
C ASP A 135 -10.35 -19.19 4.28
N ALA A 136 -9.49 -18.17 4.34
CA ALA A 136 -9.91 -16.80 4.64
C ALA A 136 -10.86 -16.23 3.56
N ILE A 137 -10.59 -16.51 2.29
CA ILE A 137 -11.46 -16.11 1.16
C ILE A 137 -12.78 -16.86 1.22
N ARG A 138 -12.77 -18.16 1.54
CA ARG A 138 -13.96 -19.00 1.68
C ARG A 138 -14.89 -18.48 2.78
N VAL A 139 -14.35 -17.99 3.92
CA VAL A 139 -15.15 -17.35 4.98
C VAL A 139 -15.94 -16.15 4.43
N LYS A 140 -15.38 -15.42 3.48
CA LYS A 140 -16.07 -14.30 2.78
C LYS A 140 -17.04 -14.77 1.72
N ARG A 141 -17.11 -16.07 1.41
CA ARG A 141 -17.91 -16.66 0.32
C ARG A 141 -17.58 -16.03 -1.03
N ALA A 142 -16.33 -15.65 -1.22
CA ALA A 142 -15.82 -15.11 -2.47
C ALA A 142 -15.12 -16.19 -3.28
N VAL A 143 -15.03 -15.98 -4.58
CA VAL A 143 -14.29 -16.86 -5.49
C VAL A 143 -12.84 -16.41 -5.53
N PRO A 144 -11.85 -17.27 -5.19
CA PRO A 144 -10.44 -16.93 -5.33
C PRO A 144 -10.04 -16.95 -6.81
N LEU A 145 -9.27 -15.94 -7.22
CA LEU A 145 -8.61 -15.86 -8.52
C LEU A 145 -7.12 -15.61 -8.26
N ILE A 146 -6.43 -16.65 -7.83
CA ILE A 146 -5.00 -16.65 -7.49
C ILE A 146 -4.35 -17.63 -8.45
N PRO A 147 -3.28 -17.22 -9.17
CA PRO A 147 -2.53 -18.14 -10.02
C PRO A 147 -1.83 -19.20 -9.16
N PRO A 148 -1.65 -20.42 -9.68
CA PRO A 148 -0.92 -21.49 -9.01
C PRO A 148 0.59 -21.23 -8.97
#